data_e06f7210b6e1eab931c3c904b2c52c3e
#
_entry.id   e06f7210b6e1eab931c3c904b2c52c3e
#
_cell.length_a   1.000
_cell.length_b   1.000
_cell.length_c   1.000
_cell.angle_alpha   90.00
_cell.angle_beta   90.00
_cell.angle_gamma   90.00
#
_symmetry.space_group_name_H-M   'P 1'
#
loop_
_entity.id
_entity.type
_entity.pdbx_description
1 polymer ?
#
loop_
_entity_poly.entity_id
_entity_poly.type
_entity_poly.pdbx_seq_one_letter_code
_entity_poly.pdbx_strand_id
1 'polypeptide(L)'
;MKREAFASIETEAHRRDAICAAFGERYEPANWNDWRWQMRHRLTRLDQFEKVFRLTDQERRGLILASEKFSVAITPHFASLIDPLDPGCPLRLQVVPQDSELIVSPDDMADPCGEDNDTVVEGLVHRYPDRVLFLVLDTCAAYCRYCTRSRLVSQGELEPLGRRVDAALAYLEKHTEVRDVLISGGDPLLMSDASLDQLLGRLRAIPHIEFVRLGTRIPGFLPQRITPELVKVLRKHRAWLSMHFCHARELTPEVAEACDRLADGGIPLGCQTVLLRGVNDSVEALRDLFHGLLKLRVRPYYLYQADPVVGTGHLRTTLEKGLELMDQLRGHTTGYAVPTYVVDAPGGGGKVPLQSPTILDYTGGQVKLRNWSGQMYNYPDPVEQYR
;
A
#
# COMPACT_ATOMS: atom_id res chain seq x y z
N MET A 1 25.36 -5.51 -29.54
CA MET A 1 23.94 -5.25 -29.87
C MET A 1 23.01 -5.10 -28.65
N LYS A 2 22.94 -6.07 -27.68
CA LYS A 2 22.03 -5.92 -26.52
C LYS A 2 22.43 -4.83 -25.50
N ARG A 3 23.72 -4.44 -25.40
CA ARG A 3 24.17 -3.36 -24.51
C ARG A 3 23.81 -1.96 -25.00
N GLU A 4 23.76 -1.74 -26.32
CA GLU A 4 23.47 -0.46 -26.94
C GLU A 4 21.96 -0.11 -26.88
N ALA A 5 21.08 -1.12 -26.90
CA ALA A 5 19.64 -0.91 -26.85
C ALA A 5 19.15 -0.32 -25.51
N PHE A 6 19.83 -0.61 -24.40
CA PHE A 6 19.46 -0.08 -23.07
C PHE A 6 20.19 1.22 -22.70
N ALA A 7 21.33 1.52 -23.31
CA ALA A 7 22.06 2.77 -23.07
C ALA A 7 21.28 4.02 -23.51
N SER A 8 20.29 3.88 -24.39
CA SER A 8 19.40 4.96 -24.85
C SER A 8 18.21 5.23 -23.94
N ILE A 9 18.00 4.43 -22.85
CA ILE A 9 16.81 4.52 -21.96
C ILE A 9 17.10 5.33 -20.69
N GLU A 10 18.12 6.18 -20.69
CA GLU A 10 18.56 6.91 -19.49
C GLU A 10 17.57 8.00 -19.02
N THR A 11 16.80 8.59 -19.92
CA THR A 11 15.81 9.62 -19.54
C THR A 11 14.43 9.02 -19.38
N GLU A 12 13.57 9.67 -18.57
CA GLU A 12 12.17 9.25 -18.41
C GLU A 12 11.41 9.25 -19.75
N ALA A 13 11.67 10.21 -20.61
CA ALA A 13 11.07 10.26 -21.96
C ALA A 13 11.41 9.02 -22.77
N HIS A 14 12.67 8.61 -22.80
CA HIS A 14 13.10 7.40 -23.51
C HIS A 14 12.48 6.12 -22.90
N ARG A 15 12.27 6.08 -21.55
CA ARG A 15 11.57 4.95 -20.92
C ARG A 15 10.10 4.88 -21.33
N ARG A 16 9.40 6.01 -21.43
CA ARG A 16 8.02 6.09 -21.94
C ARG A 16 7.92 5.57 -23.38
N ASP A 17 8.83 5.99 -24.24
CA ASP A 17 8.90 5.50 -25.63
C ASP A 17 9.16 3.99 -25.69
N ALA A 18 10.11 3.47 -24.92
CA ALA A 18 10.43 2.04 -24.87
C ALA A 18 9.24 1.20 -24.39
N ILE A 19 8.49 1.69 -23.41
CA ILE A 19 7.29 1.03 -22.90
C ILE A 19 6.20 1.00 -23.97
N CYS A 20 5.92 2.12 -24.64
CA CYS A 20 4.93 2.17 -25.74
C CYS A 20 5.33 1.22 -26.87
N ALA A 21 6.61 1.21 -27.24
CA ALA A 21 7.15 0.32 -28.28
C ALA A 21 7.02 -1.18 -27.90
N ALA A 22 7.02 -1.53 -26.61
CA ALA A 22 6.77 -2.90 -26.16
C ALA A 22 5.37 -3.41 -26.55
N PHE A 23 4.42 -2.48 -26.75
CA PHE A 23 3.06 -2.75 -27.22
C PHE A 23 2.86 -2.50 -28.73
N GLY A 24 3.92 -2.12 -29.45
CA GLY A 24 3.85 -1.76 -30.88
C GLY A 24 3.29 -0.36 -31.13
N GLU A 25 3.25 0.48 -30.12
CA GLU A 25 2.74 1.86 -30.17
C GLU A 25 3.87 2.89 -30.06
N ARG A 26 3.55 4.14 -30.39
CA ARG A 26 4.40 5.31 -30.11
C ARG A 26 3.89 6.03 -28.87
N TYR A 27 4.78 6.71 -28.16
CA TYR A 27 4.39 7.56 -27.06
C TYR A 27 3.53 8.74 -27.57
N GLU A 28 2.35 8.86 -26.99
CA GLU A 28 1.42 9.96 -27.20
C GLU A 28 0.92 10.48 -25.84
N PRO A 29 1.11 11.77 -25.50
CA PRO A 29 0.71 12.32 -24.20
C PRO A 29 -0.77 12.10 -23.88
N ALA A 30 -1.66 12.16 -24.87
CA ALA A 30 -3.09 11.95 -24.69
C ALA A 30 -3.39 10.53 -24.22
N ASN A 31 -2.77 9.52 -24.82
CA ASN A 31 -2.89 8.12 -24.43
C ASN A 31 -2.25 7.89 -23.07
N TRP A 32 -1.04 8.40 -22.85
CA TRP A 32 -0.32 8.24 -21.58
C TRP A 32 -1.11 8.77 -20.37
N ASN A 33 -1.85 9.85 -20.57
CA ASN A 33 -2.66 10.48 -19.52
C ASN A 33 -4.07 9.88 -19.39
N ASP A 34 -4.47 8.96 -20.27
CA ASP A 34 -5.70 8.17 -20.09
C ASP A 34 -5.44 6.97 -19.18
N TRP A 35 -6.00 6.98 -17.98
CA TRP A 35 -5.85 5.87 -17.03
C TRP A 35 -6.38 4.53 -17.57
N ARG A 36 -7.36 4.56 -18.48
CA ARG A 36 -7.89 3.34 -19.13
C ARG A 36 -6.89 2.77 -20.12
N TRP A 37 -6.16 3.62 -20.84
CA TRP A 37 -5.05 3.22 -21.69
C TRP A 37 -3.95 2.56 -20.84
N GLN A 38 -3.55 3.18 -19.73
CA GLN A 38 -2.58 2.64 -18.77
C GLN A 38 -2.98 1.24 -18.29
N MET A 39 -4.27 1.02 -17.97
CA MET A 39 -4.77 -0.27 -17.53
C MET A 39 -4.76 -1.32 -18.64
N ARG A 40 -5.05 -0.96 -19.88
CA ARG A 40 -5.00 -1.89 -21.03
C ARG A 40 -3.57 -2.26 -21.43
N HIS A 41 -2.60 -1.38 -21.16
CA HIS A 41 -1.20 -1.53 -21.55
C HIS A 41 -0.30 -1.91 -20.35
N ARG A 42 -0.83 -2.61 -19.37
CA ARG A 42 0.00 -3.14 -18.27
C ARG A 42 0.97 -4.19 -18.81
N LEU A 43 2.22 -4.14 -18.36
CA LEU A 43 3.20 -5.19 -18.60
C LEU A 43 2.76 -6.45 -17.82
N THR A 44 2.45 -7.52 -18.52
CA THR A 44 1.93 -8.77 -17.94
C THR A 44 2.65 -10.01 -18.45
N ARG A 45 3.43 -9.89 -19.55
CA ARG A 45 4.08 -11.01 -20.22
C ARG A 45 5.59 -10.84 -20.26
N LEU A 46 6.30 -11.93 -20.20
CA LEU A 46 7.77 -11.97 -20.23
C LEU A 46 8.35 -11.17 -21.42
N ASP A 47 7.78 -11.33 -22.63
CA ASP A 47 8.26 -10.62 -23.82
C ASP A 47 8.16 -9.10 -23.72
N GLN A 48 7.16 -8.58 -22.97
CA GLN A 48 7.02 -7.15 -22.70
C GLN A 48 8.07 -6.68 -21.69
N PHE A 49 8.28 -7.45 -20.61
CA PHE A 49 9.32 -7.15 -19.62
C PHE A 49 10.71 -7.14 -20.23
N GLU A 50 11.04 -8.09 -21.12
CA GLU A 50 12.34 -8.16 -21.80
C GLU A 50 12.62 -6.98 -22.75
N LYS A 51 11.57 -6.35 -23.27
CA LYS A 51 11.70 -5.14 -24.08
C LYS A 51 11.97 -3.89 -23.24
N VAL A 52 11.47 -3.86 -22.01
CA VAL A 52 11.54 -2.69 -21.12
C VAL A 52 12.70 -2.77 -20.15
N PHE A 53 13.00 -3.97 -19.62
CA PHE A 53 13.99 -4.19 -18.58
C PHE A 53 15.09 -5.16 -19.02
N ARG A 54 16.30 -4.90 -18.58
CA ARG A 54 17.37 -5.90 -18.62
C ARG A 54 17.14 -6.88 -17.45
N LEU A 55 16.43 -7.97 -17.74
CA LEU A 55 16.11 -8.96 -16.72
C LEU A 55 17.33 -9.78 -16.32
N THR A 56 17.45 -10.07 -15.02
CA THR A 56 18.34 -11.10 -14.49
C THR A 56 17.75 -12.49 -14.74
N ASP A 57 18.57 -13.55 -14.59
CA ASP A 57 18.06 -14.91 -14.69
C ASP A 57 17.05 -15.24 -13.57
N GLN A 58 17.21 -14.65 -12.38
CA GLN A 58 16.27 -14.78 -11.26
C GLN A 58 14.90 -14.18 -11.59
N GLU A 59 14.89 -12.97 -12.13
CA GLU A 59 13.63 -12.30 -12.55
C GLU A 59 12.97 -13.03 -13.72
N ARG A 60 13.75 -13.51 -14.68
CA ARG A 60 13.22 -14.29 -15.81
C ARG A 60 12.56 -15.58 -15.31
N ARG A 61 13.21 -16.34 -14.41
CA ARG A 61 12.59 -17.50 -13.77
C ARG A 61 11.38 -17.12 -12.94
N GLY A 62 11.45 -16.03 -12.17
CA GLY A 62 10.31 -15.49 -11.42
C GLY A 62 9.11 -15.19 -12.32
N LEU A 63 9.30 -14.49 -13.44
CA LEU A 63 8.24 -14.18 -14.40
C LEU A 63 7.62 -15.42 -15.05
N ILE A 64 8.41 -16.47 -15.32
CA ILE A 64 7.91 -17.73 -15.89
C ILE A 64 7.12 -18.51 -14.84
N LEU A 65 7.67 -18.71 -13.65
CA LEU A 65 7.14 -19.63 -12.64
C LEU A 65 6.15 -18.95 -11.70
N ALA A 66 6.32 -17.64 -11.41
CA ALA A 66 5.40 -16.92 -10.56
C ALA A 66 4.10 -16.55 -11.29
N SER A 67 4.11 -16.45 -12.62
CA SER A 67 2.89 -16.22 -13.41
C SER A 67 1.85 -17.32 -13.24
N GLU A 68 2.26 -18.53 -12.86
CA GLU A 68 1.36 -19.64 -12.55
C GLU A 68 0.75 -19.55 -11.14
N LYS A 69 1.40 -18.82 -10.22
CA LYS A 69 0.98 -18.71 -8.81
C LYS A 69 0.52 -17.31 -8.41
N PHE A 70 1.17 -16.28 -8.95
CA PHE A 70 0.92 -14.89 -8.59
C PHE A 70 0.84 -14.04 -9.85
N SER A 71 -0.28 -13.39 -10.04
CA SER A 71 -0.44 -12.46 -11.17
C SER A 71 0.64 -11.39 -11.19
N VAL A 72 1.05 -11.05 -12.39
CA VAL A 72 2.03 -10.00 -12.66
C VAL A 72 1.38 -8.94 -13.53
N ALA A 73 1.37 -7.71 -13.06
CA ALA A 73 0.96 -6.58 -13.89
C ALA A 73 1.64 -5.31 -13.35
N ILE A 74 2.13 -4.46 -14.26
CA ILE A 74 2.72 -3.16 -13.93
C ILE A 74 2.18 -2.15 -14.93
N THR A 75 1.65 -1.00 -14.45
CA THR A 75 1.22 0.09 -15.33
C THR A 75 2.40 0.69 -16.09
N PRO A 76 2.21 1.20 -17.31
CA PRO A 76 3.21 1.96 -18.04
C PRO A 76 3.82 3.10 -17.22
N HIS A 77 2.99 3.86 -16.49
CA HIS A 77 3.45 4.91 -15.59
C HIS A 77 4.47 4.38 -14.59
N PHE A 78 4.11 3.37 -13.78
CA PHE A 78 5.01 2.87 -12.74
C PHE A 78 6.26 2.20 -13.34
N ALA A 79 6.12 1.49 -14.46
CA ALA A 79 7.25 0.90 -15.17
C ALA A 79 8.27 1.95 -15.64
N SER A 80 7.82 3.16 -16.02
CA SER A 80 8.71 4.26 -16.46
C SER A 80 9.57 4.83 -15.32
N LEU A 81 9.19 4.61 -14.07
CA LEU A 81 9.96 5.06 -12.90
C LEU A 81 11.07 4.08 -12.50
N ILE A 82 10.97 2.84 -12.96
CA ILE A 82 11.92 1.77 -12.64
C ILE A 82 13.20 1.96 -13.46
N ASP A 83 14.35 1.80 -12.82
CA ASP A 83 15.62 1.73 -13.52
C ASP A 83 15.67 0.42 -14.31
N PRO A 84 15.77 0.47 -15.65
CA PRO A 84 15.74 -0.74 -16.49
C PRO A 84 17.00 -1.60 -16.36
N LEU A 85 18.10 -1.05 -15.85
CA LEU A 85 19.41 -1.72 -15.75
C LEU A 85 19.72 -2.23 -14.35
N ASP A 86 19.11 -1.63 -13.32
CA ASP A 86 19.38 -1.94 -11.91
C ASP A 86 18.34 -2.93 -11.34
N PRO A 87 18.70 -4.21 -11.13
CA PRO A 87 17.80 -5.16 -10.48
C PRO A 87 17.56 -4.86 -9.00
N GLY A 88 18.43 -4.06 -8.36
CA GLY A 88 18.27 -3.58 -6.98
C GLY A 88 17.42 -2.32 -6.85
N CYS A 89 16.88 -1.78 -7.98
CA CYS A 89 16.01 -0.61 -7.95
C CYS A 89 14.83 -0.82 -7.00
N PRO A 90 14.62 0.05 -5.99
CA PRO A 90 13.59 -0.14 -4.96
C PRO A 90 12.17 -0.18 -5.52
N LEU A 91 11.89 0.45 -6.66
CA LEU A 91 10.60 0.35 -7.33
C LEU A 91 10.44 -0.99 -8.05
N ARG A 92 11.53 -1.52 -8.61
CA ARG A 92 11.56 -2.80 -9.32
C ARG A 92 11.29 -3.96 -8.37
N LEU A 93 11.96 -3.97 -7.20
CA LEU A 93 11.77 -5.00 -6.17
C LEU A 93 10.33 -5.12 -5.68
N GLN A 94 9.54 -4.07 -5.78
CA GLN A 94 8.15 -4.07 -5.33
C GLN A 94 7.19 -4.80 -6.27
N VAL A 95 7.52 -4.92 -7.58
CA VAL A 95 6.54 -5.34 -8.61
C VAL A 95 7.06 -6.35 -9.62
N VAL A 96 8.39 -6.51 -9.76
CA VAL A 96 8.98 -7.50 -10.67
C VAL A 96 9.26 -8.80 -9.90
N PRO A 97 8.65 -9.93 -10.29
CA PRO A 97 8.84 -11.22 -9.61
C PRO A 97 10.28 -11.71 -9.66
N GLN A 98 10.67 -12.42 -8.63
CA GLN A 98 11.95 -13.13 -8.55
C GLN A 98 11.73 -14.61 -8.22
N ASP A 99 12.68 -15.46 -8.57
CA ASP A 99 12.61 -16.91 -8.24
C ASP A 99 12.70 -17.17 -6.72
N SER A 100 13.21 -16.23 -5.95
CA SER A 100 13.18 -16.24 -4.47
C SER A 100 11.75 -16.30 -3.89
N GLU A 101 10.72 -15.88 -4.66
CA GLU A 101 9.31 -16.02 -4.28
C GLU A 101 8.84 -17.49 -4.24
N LEU A 102 9.60 -18.40 -4.84
CA LEU A 102 9.32 -19.84 -4.81
C LEU A 102 9.84 -20.53 -3.54
N ILE A 103 10.67 -19.83 -2.77
CA ILE A 103 11.20 -20.32 -1.49
C ILE A 103 10.12 -20.10 -0.42
N VAL A 104 9.64 -21.19 0.14
CA VAL A 104 8.63 -21.18 1.20
C VAL A 104 9.31 -21.54 2.52
N SER A 105 9.18 -20.67 3.51
CA SER A 105 9.60 -20.94 4.89
C SER A 105 8.50 -21.69 5.65
N PRO A 106 8.84 -22.52 6.66
CA PRO A 106 7.84 -23.13 7.53
C PRO A 106 6.90 -22.15 8.23
N ASP A 107 7.36 -20.92 8.43
CA ASP A 107 6.58 -19.86 9.09
C ASP A 107 5.76 -19.01 8.12
N ASP A 108 5.86 -19.29 6.81
CA ASP A 108 5.07 -18.55 5.81
C ASP A 108 3.61 -19.01 5.81
N MET A 109 2.71 -18.06 5.72
CA MET A 109 1.27 -18.26 5.81
C MET A 109 0.56 -17.79 4.53
N ALA A 110 -0.46 -18.53 4.08
CA ALA A 110 -1.31 -18.10 2.98
C ALA A 110 -2.21 -16.91 3.41
N ASP A 111 -2.69 -16.94 4.64
CA ASP A 111 -3.47 -15.87 5.28
C ASP A 111 -2.84 -15.45 6.62
N PRO A 112 -1.76 -14.66 6.60
CA PRO A 112 -1.09 -14.24 7.83
C PRO A 112 -1.97 -13.35 8.69
N CYS A 113 -2.88 -12.60 8.07
CA CYS A 113 -3.82 -11.75 8.79
C CYS A 113 -5.00 -12.53 9.40
N GLY A 114 -5.26 -13.79 9.01
CA GLY A 114 -6.38 -14.58 9.51
C GLY A 114 -7.75 -14.02 9.06
N GLU A 115 -7.81 -13.40 7.88
CA GLU A 115 -9.04 -12.76 7.37
C GLU A 115 -10.16 -13.77 7.11
N ASP A 116 -9.80 -15.02 6.76
CA ASP A 116 -10.78 -16.07 6.47
C ASP A 116 -11.61 -16.41 7.71
N ASN A 117 -10.98 -16.42 8.91
CA ASN A 117 -11.66 -16.71 10.18
C ASN A 117 -12.63 -15.61 10.60
N ASP A 118 -12.39 -14.38 10.19
CA ASP A 118 -13.17 -13.19 10.55
C ASP A 118 -14.14 -12.76 9.43
N THR A 119 -14.20 -13.54 8.34
CA THR A 119 -15.12 -13.28 7.23
C THR A 119 -16.54 -13.68 7.61
N VAL A 120 -17.41 -12.68 7.74
CA VAL A 120 -18.81 -12.84 8.19
C VAL A 120 -19.79 -13.02 7.03
N VAL A 121 -19.50 -12.40 5.90
CA VAL A 121 -20.09 -12.62 4.59
C VAL A 121 -18.98 -12.48 3.56
N GLU A 122 -19.14 -13.04 2.37
CA GLU A 122 -18.09 -13.01 1.37
C GLU A 122 -17.62 -11.58 1.07
N GLY A 123 -16.32 -11.38 1.26
CA GLY A 123 -15.66 -10.08 1.09
C GLY A 123 -15.81 -9.12 2.28
N LEU A 124 -16.52 -9.47 3.35
CA LEU A 124 -16.63 -8.63 4.54
C LEU A 124 -15.97 -9.29 5.75
N VAL A 125 -14.86 -8.70 6.21
CA VAL A 125 -14.08 -9.17 7.37
C VAL A 125 -14.39 -8.29 8.58
N HIS A 126 -14.86 -8.89 9.70
CA HIS A 126 -15.23 -8.19 10.93
C HIS A 126 -14.40 -8.70 12.11
N ARG A 127 -13.17 -8.18 12.24
CA ARG A 127 -12.24 -8.53 13.33
C ARG A 127 -12.37 -7.64 14.55
N TYR A 128 -12.52 -6.34 14.32
CA TYR A 128 -12.52 -5.34 15.39
C TYR A 128 -13.95 -4.96 15.76
N PRO A 129 -14.23 -4.64 17.03
CA PRO A 129 -15.59 -4.42 17.49
C PRO A 129 -16.36 -3.33 16.73
N ASP A 130 -15.65 -2.29 16.25
CA ASP A 130 -16.24 -1.07 15.72
C ASP A 130 -16.00 -0.84 14.22
N ARG A 131 -15.30 -1.77 13.54
CA ARG A 131 -14.92 -1.57 12.14
C ARG A 131 -14.77 -2.85 11.34
N VAL A 132 -15.06 -2.74 10.06
CA VAL A 132 -14.94 -3.84 9.11
C VAL A 132 -14.03 -3.49 7.93
N LEU A 133 -13.51 -4.53 7.29
CA LEU A 133 -12.84 -4.46 6.01
C LEU A 133 -13.77 -5.03 4.94
N PHE A 134 -14.04 -4.26 3.88
CA PHE A 134 -14.88 -4.70 2.77
C PHE A 134 -14.07 -4.81 1.48
N LEU A 135 -13.91 -6.04 0.99
CA LEU A 135 -13.18 -6.38 -0.23
C LEU A 135 -14.13 -6.30 -1.43
N VAL A 136 -14.00 -5.27 -2.26
CA VAL A 136 -14.95 -4.99 -3.37
C VAL A 136 -14.45 -5.47 -4.73
N LEU A 137 -13.14 -5.55 -4.92
CA LEU A 137 -12.49 -6.00 -6.15
C LEU A 137 -11.36 -6.99 -5.85
N ASP A 138 -10.99 -7.76 -6.84
CA ASP A 138 -9.82 -8.64 -6.86
C ASP A 138 -8.69 -8.13 -7.80
N THR A 139 -8.89 -6.98 -8.44
CA THR A 139 -7.97 -6.42 -9.44
C THR A 139 -7.25 -5.20 -8.91
N CYS A 140 -5.92 -5.10 -9.18
CA CYS A 140 -5.07 -3.95 -8.91
C CYS A 140 -4.50 -3.35 -10.19
N ALA A 141 -4.05 -2.10 -10.13
CA ALA A 141 -3.34 -1.45 -11.23
C ALA A 141 -1.96 -2.10 -11.47
N ALA A 142 -1.25 -2.44 -10.39
CA ALA A 142 -0.05 -3.27 -10.39
C ALA A 142 -0.11 -4.23 -9.20
N TYR A 143 0.56 -5.39 -9.30
CA TYR A 143 0.55 -6.41 -8.24
C TYR A 143 1.85 -6.34 -7.43
N CYS A 144 1.71 -5.92 -6.16
CA CYS A 144 2.80 -5.86 -5.20
C CYS A 144 3.31 -7.26 -4.86
N ARG A 145 4.65 -7.48 -4.88
CA ARG A 145 5.24 -8.78 -4.56
C ARG A 145 5.18 -9.16 -3.07
N TYR A 146 4.73 -8.23 -2.23
CA TYR A 146 4.52 -8.42 -0.78
C TYR A 146 3.04 -8.34 -0.38
N CYS A 147 2.13 -8.60 -1.31
CA CYS A 147 0.68 -8.47 -1.07
C CYS A 147 0.18 -9.53 -0.09
N THR A 148 -0.41 -9.10 1.03
CA THR A 148 -1.02 -9.99 2.03
C THR A 148 -2.23 -10.75 1.51
N ARG A 149 -2.84 -10.26 0.42
CA ARG A 149 -4.01 -10.85 -0.23
C ARG A 149 -3.71 -11.43 -1.61
N SER A 150 -2.44 -11.80 -1.86
CA SER A 150 -2.05 -12.41 -3.15
C SER A 150 -2.87 -13.66 -3.50
N ARG A 151 -3.35 -14.41 -2.48
CA ARG A 151 -4.24 -15.56 -2.62
C ARG A 151 -5.65 -15.22 -3.15
N LEU A 152 -6.11 -13.98 -2.95
CA LEU A 152 -7.45 -13.52 -3.36
C LEU A 152 -7.39 -12.62 -4.60
N VAL A 153 -6.32 -11.81 -4.70
CA VAL A 153 -6.18 -10.82 -5.76
C VAL A 153 -5.86 -11.51 -7.08
N SER A 154 -6.64 -11.20 -8.12
CA SER A 154 -6.55 -11.74 -9.49
C SER A 154 -6.87 -13.23 -9.67
N GLN A 155 -7.48 -13.89 -8.69
CA GLN A 155 -7.91 -15.29 -8.84
C GLN A 155 -9.27 -15.42 -9.55
N GLY A 156 -10.07 -14.36 -9.60
CA GLY A 156 -11.37 -14.36 -10.27
C GLY A 156 -12.44 -15.19 -9.56
N GLU A 157 -12.21 -15.54 -8.30
CA GLU A 157 -13.06 -16.46 -7.52
C GLU A 157 -14.18 -15.75 -6.75
N LEU A 158 -14.12 -14.40 -6.65
CA LEU A 158 -15.12 -13.66 -5.89
C LEU A 158 -16.47 -13.64 -6.59
N GLU A 159 -17.55 -13.83 -5.82
CA GLU A 159 -18.93 -13.65 -6.31
C GLU A 159 -19.14 -12.26 -6.93
N PRO A 160 -20.15 -12.12 -7.82
CA PRO A 160 -20.47 -10.83 -8.41
C PRO A 160 -20.63 -9.72 -7.36
N LEU A 161 -19.98 -8.56 -7.61
CA LEU A 161 -19.93 -7.44 -6.66
C LEU A 161 -21.30 -7.06 -6.10
N GLY A 162 -22.37 -7.09 -6.93
CA GLY A 162 -23.72 -6.72 -6.50
C GLY A 162 -24.22 -7.59 -5.35
N ARG A 163 -24.04 -8.91 -5.41
CA ARG A 163 -24.46 -9.83 -4.34
C ARG A 163 -23.67 -9.61 -3.06
N ARG A 164 -22.34 -9.43 -3.19
CA ARG A 164 -21.48 -9.18 -2.03
C ARG A 164 -21.83 -7.84 -1.35
N VAL A 165 -22.12 -6.81 -2.15
CA VAL A 165 -22.57 -5.51 -1.62
C VAL A 165 -23.88 -5.65 -0.87
N ASP A 166 -24.87 -6.34 -1.42
CA ASP A 166 -26.17 -6.52 -0.77
C ASP A 166 -26.05 -7.30 0.55
N ALA A 167 -25.26 -8.38 0.56
CA ALA A 167 -25.00 -9.16 1.78
C ALA A 167 -24.23 -8.36 2.85
N ALA A 168 -23.20 -7.60 2.44
CA ALA A 168 -22.43 -6.76 3.35
C ALA A 168 -23.28 -5.66 3.98
N LEU A 169 -24.12 -4.97 3.20
CA LEU A 169 -25.00 -3.93 3.71
C LEU A 169 -26.06 -4.50 4.66
N ALA A 170 -26.67 -5.64 4.32
CA ALA A 170 -27.62 -6.31 5.20
C ALA A 170 -26.98 -6.76 6.53
N TYR A 171 -25.69 -7.12 6.52
CA TYR A 171 -24.92 -7.36 7.74
C TYR A 171 -24.72 -6.08 8.54
N LEU A 172 -24.22 -5.01 7.87
CA LEU A 172 -23.92 -3.72 8.51
C LEU A 172 -25.19 -3.09 9.13
N GLU A 173 -26.33 -3.17 8.49
CA GLU A 173 -27.60 -2.64 9.03
C GLU A 173 -28.00 -3.27 10.37
N LYS A 174 -27.60 -4.52 10.61
CA LYS A 174 -27.89 -5.27 11.85
C LYS A 174 -26.83 -5.06 12.94
N HIS A 175 -25.61 -4.66 12.56
CA HIS A 175 -24.44 -4.54 13.45
C HIS A 175 -24.16 -3.08 13.74
N THR A 176 -24.95 -2.48 14.63
CA THR A 176 -24.91 -1.03 14.94
C THR A 176 -23.65 -0.60 15.68
N GLU A 177 -22.88 -1.54 16.22
CA GLU A 177 -21.55 -1.32 16.81
C GLU A 177 -20.50 -0.95 15.75
N VAL A 178 -20.69 -1.34 14.49
CA VAL A 178 -19.78 -1.01 13.38
C VAL A 178 -19.98 0.44 12.96
N ARG A 179 -18.96 1.25 13.14
CA ARG A 179 -18.96 2.70 12.81
C ARG A 179 -18.06 3.05 11.64
N ASP A 180 -17.13 2.16 11.28
CA ASP A 180 -16.07 2.42 10.30
C ASP A 180 -15.99 1.28 9.28
N VAL A 181 -16.05 1.63 7.99
CA VAL A 181 -15.91 0.69 6.88
C VAL A 181 -14.67 1.07 6.06
N LEU A 182 -13.68 0.16 6.04
CA LEU A 182 -12.53 0.26 5.15
C LEU A 182 -12.81 -0.54 3.87
N ILE A 183 -13.03 0.15 2.77
CA ILE A 183 -13.19 -0.45 1.44
C ILE A 183 -11.80 -0.76 0.87
N SER A 184 -11.59 -2.00 0.41
CA SER A 184 -10.32 -2.50 -0.11
C SER A 184 -10.58 -3.65 -1.10
N GLY A 185 -9.71 -4.66 -1.13
CA GLY A 185 -9.76 -5.83 -2.00
C GLY A 185 -8.50 -5.90 -2.84
N GLY A 186 -8.63 -5.84 -4.18
CA GLY A 186 -7.63 -5.33 -5.09
C GLY A 186 -7.51 -3.82 -4.82
N ASP A 187 -7.81 -2.98 -5.78
CA ASP A 187 -7.82 -1.53 -5.50
C ASP A 187 -9.21 -0.94 -5.81
N PRO A 188 -9.94 -0.42 -4.81
CA PRO A 188 -11.30 0.05 -4.98
C PRO A 188 -11.42 1.26 -5.91
N LEU A 189 -10.35 2.05 -6.11
CA LEU A 189 -10.41 3.18 -7.04
C LEU A 189 -10.40 2.75 -8.52
N LEU A 190 -10.24 1.46 -8.82
CA LEU A 190 -10.47 0.92 -10.16
C LEU A 190 -11.95 0.73 -10.51
N MET A 191 -12.85 0.80 -9.54
CA MET A 191 -14.29 0.86 -9.82
C MET A 191 -14.62 2.07 -10.69
N SER A 192 -15.70 1.99 -11.47
CA SER A 192 -16.23 3.17 -12.16
C SER A 192 -16.71 4.21 -11.14
N ASP A 193 -16.67 5.50 -11.50
CA ASP A 193 -17.14 6.58 -10.62
C ASP A 193 -18.59 6.37 -10.23
N ALA A 194 -19.43 5.89 -11.16
CA ALA A 194 -20.84 5.59 -10.90
C ALA A 194 -21.02 4.44 -9.89
N SER A 195 -20.27 3.35 -10.04
CA SER A 195 -20.34 2.21 -9.11
C SER A 195 -19.83 2.59 -7.72
N LEU A 196 -18.78 3.41 -7.67
CA LEU A 196 -18.24 3.91 -6.41
C LEU A 196 -19.21 4.87 -5.73
N ASP A 197 -19.83 5.80 -6.49
CA ASP A 197 -20.85 6.72 -5.97
C ASP A 197 -22.05 5.97 -5.37
N GLN A 198 -22.50 4.92 -6.07
CA GLN A 198 -23.59 4.08 -5.59
C GLN A 198 -23.22 3.34 -4.29
N LEU A 199 -22.05 2.70 -4.25
CA LEU A 199 -21.59 1.96 -3.05
C LEU A 199 -21.46 2.90 -1.84
N LEU A 200 -20.75 4.02 -2.04
CA LEU A 200 -20.55 5.01 -0.97
C LEU A 200 -21.86 5.61 -0.50
N GLY A 201 -22.81 5.88 -1.42
CA GLY A 201 -24.14 6.37 -1.10
C GLY A 201 -24.93 5.39 -0.24
N ARG A 202 -24.90 4.11 -0.56
CA ARG A 202 -25.57 3.05 0.21
C ARG A 202 -24.96 2.90 1.62
N LEU A 203 -23.64 2.95 1.75
CA LEU A 203 -22.97 2.93 3.06
C LEU A 203 -23.33 4.14 3.91
N ARG A 204 -23.37 5.34 3.30
CA ARG A 204 -23.75 6.58 4.00
C ARG A 204 -25.24 6.66 4.38
N ALA A 205 -26.08 5.83 3.78
CA ALA A 205 -27.49 5.71 4.17
C ALA A 205 -27.68 4.95 5.49
N ILE A 206 -26.68 4.18 5.95
CA ILE A 206 -26.71 3.49 7.24
C ILE A 206 -26.31 4.48 8.34
N PRO A 207 -27.22 4.84 9.28
CA PRO A 207 -27.03 5.99 10.18
C PRO A 207 -25.82 5.88 11.12
N HIS A 208 -25.45 4.68 11.55
CA HIS A 208 -24.35 4.46 12.50
C HIS A 208 -22.98 4.35 11.82
N ILE A 209 -22.90 4.31 10.47
CA ILE A 209 -21.62 4.33 9.76
C ILE A 209 -21.09 5.77 9.69
N GLU A 210 -20.12 6.08 10.55
CA GLU A 210 -19.53 7.42 10.67
C GLU A 210 -18.37 7.63 9.70
N PHE A 211 -17.55 6.58 9.51
CA PHE A 211 -16.33 6.65 8.71
C PHE A 211 -16.40 5.69 7.53
N VAL A 212 -16.05 6.18 6.34
CA VAL A 212 -15.83 5.34 5.16
C VAL A 212 -14.45 5.70 4.62
N ARG A 213 -13.60 4.70 4.56
CA ARG A 213 -12.20 4.82 4.11
C ARG A 213 -11.95 3.92 2.91
N LEU A 214 -11.11 4.34 1.99
CA LEU A 214 -10.67 3.52 0.87
C LEU A 214 -9.16 3.28 0.98
N GLY A 215 -8.77 2.01 1.01
CA GLY A 215 -7.38 1.59 0.95
C GLY A 215 -6.94 1.52 -0.51
N THR A 216 -5.95 2.31 -0.92
CA THR A 216 -5.56 2.40 -2.33
C THR A 216 -4.07 2.60 -2.54
N ARG A 217 -3.58 2.07 -3.65
CA ARG A 217 -2.25 2.32 -4.18
C ARG A 217 -2.28 3.07 -5.52
N ILE A 218 -3.47 3.44 -5.98
CA ILE A 218 -3.69 4.13 -7.25
C ILE A 218 -2.85 5.40 -7.39
N PRO A 219 -2.73 6.29 -6.38
CA PRO A 219 -1.94 7.50 -6.58
C PRO A 219 -0.47 7.22 -6.98
N GLY A 220 0.15 6.16 -6.47
CA GLY A 220 1.52 5.76 -6.85
C GLY A 220 1.58 4.96 -8.15
N PHE A 221 0.62 4.09 -8.40
CA PHE A 221 0.64 3.19 -9.57
C PHE A 221 -0.03 3.75 -10.81
N LEU A 222 -1.02 4.63 -10.63
CA LEU A 222 -1.89 5.12 -11.69
C LEU A 222 -2.46 6.51 -11.35
N PRO A 223 -1.60 7.55 -11.17
CA PRO A 223 -2.04 8.89 -10.77
C PRO A 223 -3.09 9.48 -11.71
N GLN A 224 -3.09 9.10 -12.98
CA GLN A 224 -4.05 9.53 -14.00
C GLN A 224 -5.51 9.16 -13.65
N ARG A 225 -5.73 8.15 -12.79
CA ARG A 225 -7.06 7.76 -12.32
C ARG A 225 -7.66 8.76 -11.32
N ILE A 226 -6.85 9.60 -10.70
CA ILE A 226 -7.33 10.63 -9.79
C ILE A 226 -7.88 11.81 -10.61
N THR A 227 -9.04 11.60 -11.21
CA THR A 227 -9.74 12.59 -12.04
C THR A 227 -10.56 13.57 -11.19
N PRO A 228 -10.92 14.76 -11.73
CA PRO A 228 -11.84 15.66 -11.04
C PRO A 228 -13.19 15.01 -10.71
N GLU A 229 -13.68 14.12 -11.56
CA GLU A 229 -14.94 13.40 -11.38
C GLU A 229 -14.85 12.43 -10.18
N LEU A 230 -13.77 11.66 -10.07
CA LEU A 230 -13.52 10.81 -8.91
C LEU A 230 -13.48 11.65 -7.62
N VAL A 231 -12.75 12.76 -7.63
CA VAL A 231 -12.66 13.65 -6.45
C VAL A 231 -14.02 14.18 -6.03
N LYS A 232 -14.90 14.54 -6.98
CA LYS A 232 -16.29 14.93 -6.68
C LYS A 232 -17.06 13.82 -5.97
N VAL A 233 -16.92 12.57 -6.41
CA VAL A 233 -17.56 11.41 -5.76
C VAL A 233 -17.03 11.23 -4.33
N LEU A 234 -15.71 11.20 -4.15
CA LEU A 234 -15.10 11.03 -2.83
C LEU A 234 -15.52 12.15 -1.86
N ARG A 235 -15.50 13.40 -2.32
CA ARG A 235 -15.94 14.59 -1.55
C ARG A 235 -17.40 14.51 -1.15
N LYS A 236 -18.30 14.16 -2.10
CA LYS A 236 -19.75 14.01 -1.87
C LYS A 236 -20.02 13.09 -0.68
N HIS A 237 -19.30 12.01 -0.58
CA HIS A 237 -19.49 10.99 0.46
C HIS A 237 -18.53 11.16 1.66
N ARG A 238 -17.76 12.25 1.73
CA ARG A 238 -16.79 12.52 2.81
C ARG A 238 -15.86 11.32 3.06
N ALA A 239 -15.38 10.71 1.99
CA ALA A 239 -14.52 9.55 2.07
C ALA A 239 -13.11 9.94 2.52
N TRP A 240 -12.42 9.03 3.23
CA TRP A 240 -11.02 9.14 3.60
C TRP A 240 -10.18 8.25 2.69
N LEU A 241 -8.98 8.66 2.35
CA LEU A 241 -8.04 7.80 1.63
C LEU A 241 -6.92 7.31 2.53
N SER A 242 -6.78 5.98 2.61
CA SER A 242 -5.64 5.28 3.18
C SER A 242 -4.73 4.86 2.03
N MET A 243 -3.81 5.73 1.66
CA MET A 243 -2.87 5.51 0.57
C MET A 243 -1.76 4.55 0.96
N HIS A 244 -1.11 3.95 -0.03
CA HIS A 244 0.05 3.11 0.18
C HIS A 244 1.19 3.56 -0.74
N PHE A 245 2.32 3.92 -0.14
CA PHE A 245 3.59 4.22 -0.79
C PHE A 245 4.72 3.54 -0.01
N CYS A 246 5.73 3.05 -0.72
CA CYS A 246 6.90 2.41 -0.08
C CYS A 246 8.20 3.16 -0.29
N HIS A 247 8.32 4.02 -1.31
CA HIS A 247 9.58 4.69 -1.60
C HIS A 247 9.37 6.11 -2.15
N ALA A 248 10.28 7.06 -1.81
CA ALA A 248 10.19 8.47 -2.23
C ALA A 248 10.19 8.65 -3.76
N ARG A 249 10.83 7.75 -4.51
CA ARG A 249 10.83 7.77 -5.99
C ARG A 249 9.45 7.51 -6.61
N GLU A 250 8.46 7.08 -5.85
CA GLU A 250 7.06 7.00 -6.29
C GLU A 250 6.39 8.38 -6.35
N LEU A 251 6.94 9.39 -5.64
CA LEU A 251 6.35 10.72 -5.49
C LEU A 251 6.73 11.64 -6.66
N THR A 252 6.26 11.30 -7.85
CA THR A 252 6.50 12.04 -9.09
C THR A 252 5.65 13.31 -9.19
N PRO A 253 5.92 14.21 -10.17
CA PRO A 253 5.05 15.36 -10.42
C PRO A 253 3.58 14.98 -10.67
N GLU A 254 3.31 13.90 -11.41
CA GLU A 254 1.96 13.42 -11.66
C GLU A 254 1.28 12.93 -10.37
N VAL A 255 2.04 12.30 -9.48
CA VAL A 255 1.56 11.90 -8.14
C VAL A 255 1.30 13.13 -7.28
N ALA A 256 2.14 14.15 -7.36
CA ALA A 256 1.95 15.40 -6.65
C ALA A 256 0.65 16.10 -7.08
N GLU A 257 0.42 16.21 -8.39
CA GLU A 257 -0.83 16.77 -8.93
C GLU A 257 -2.07 15.95 -8.49
N ALA A 258 -1.97 14.63 -8.47
CA ALA A 258 -3.04 13.76 -8.00
C ALA A 258 -3.34 13.99 -6.50
N CYS A 259 -2.31 14.06 -5.66
CA CYS A 259 -2.45 14.35 -4.24
C CYS A 259 -3.00 15.76 -3.98
N ASP A 260 -2.53 16.77 -4.73
CA ASP A 260 -3.04 18.13 -4.65
C ASP A 260 -4.53 18.20 -5.00
N ARG A 261 -4.93 17.53 -6.09
CA ARG A 261 -6.34 17.45 -6.50
C ARG A 261 -7.22 16.83 -5.43
N LEU A 262 -6.76 15.80 -4.75
CA LEU A 262 -7.48 15.16 -3.64
C LEU A 262 -7.55 16.08 -2.42
N ALA A 263 -6.42 16.66 -2.01
CA ALA A 263 -6.35 17.52 -0.84
C ALA A 263 -7.14 18.84 -1.03
N ASP A 264 -7.09 19.45 -2.22
CA ASP A 264 -7.89 20.62 -2.59
C ASP A 264 -9.39 20.27 -2.66
N GLY A 265 -9.71 19.03 -3.03
CA GLY A 265 -11.06 18.47 -2.92
C GLY A 265 -11.55 18.28 -1.49
N GLY A 266 -10.71 18.51 -0.47
CA GLY A 266 -11.05 18.33 0.94
C GLY A 266 -11.08 16.89 1.40
N ILE A 267 -10.40 15.97 0.69
CA ILE A 267 -10.30 14.56 1.05
C ILE A 267 -9.16 14.39 2.06
N PRO A 268 -9.41 13.83 3.26
CA PRO A 268 -8.35 13.52 4.21
C PRO A 268 -7.43 12.42 3.68
N LEU A 269 -6.11 12.67 3.69
CA LEU A 269 -5.10 11.80 3.11
C LEU A 269 -4.17 11.24 4.19
N GLY A 270 -4.15 9.92 4.33
CA GLY A 270 -3.20 9.19 5.15
C GLY A 270 -2.41 8.19 4.34
N CYS A 271 -1.18 7.89 4.74
CA CYS A 271 -0.36 6.87 4.11
C CYS A 271 0.04 5.79 5.10
N GLN A 272 -0.08 4.56 4.67
CA GLN A 272 0.54 3.39 5.27
C GLN A 272 1.69 2.91 4.37
N THR A 273 2.77 2.45 5.00
CA THR A 273 3.97 1.97 4.33
C THR A 273 4.31 0.60 4.88
N VAL A 274 4.78 -0.33 4.05
CA VAL A 274 5.33 -1.61 4.51
C VAL A 274 6.86 -1.49 4.51
N LEU A 275 7.50 -1.92 5.59
CA LEU A 275 8.96 -1.98 5.71
C LEU A 275 9.48 -3.18 4.91
N LEU A 276 10.25 -2.90 3.87
CA LEU A 276 10.70 -3.88 2.90
C LEU A 276 12.23 -3.83 2.74
N ARG A 277 12.87 -4.98 2.80
CA ARG A 277 14.31 -5.13 2.58
C ARG A 277 14.69 -4.69 1.16
N GLY A 278 15.72 -3.86 1.06
CA GLY A 278 16.24 -3.33 -0.21
C GLY A 278 15.35 -2.25 -0.84
N VAL A 279 14.21 -1.91 -0.23
CA VAL A 279 13.29 -0.87 -0.71
C VAL A 279 13.37 0.37 0.17
N ASN A 280 13.11 0.23 1.45
CA ASN A 280 13.02 1.35 2.39
C ASN A 280 13.56 1.03 3.78
N ASP A 281 14.45 0.06 3.89
CA ASP A 281 15.05 -0.41 5.14
C ASP A 281 16.26 0.42 5.60
N SER A 282 16.27 1.71 5.28
CA SER A 282 17.22 2.71 5.80
C SER A 282 16.50 3.96 6.32
N VAL A 283 17.15 4.68 7.23
CA VAL A 283 16.60 5.91 7.82
C VAL A 283 16.39 6.97 6.75
N GLU A 284 17.34 7.09 5.82
CA GLU A 284 17.32 8.05 4.72
C GLU A 284 16.10 7.78 3.81
N ALA A 285 15.90 6.54 3.40
CA ALA A 285 14.79 6.16 2.52
C ALA A 285 13.42 6.43 3.18
N LEU A 286 13.26 6.07 4.46
CA LEU A 286 12.01 6.34 5.20
C LEU A 286 11.81 7.84 5.44
N ARG A 287 12.86 8.58 5.83
CA ARG A 287 12.78 10.02 6.03
C ARG A 287 12.40 10.75 4.74
N ASP A 288 13.04 10.40 3.63
CA ASP A 288 12.78 11.03 2.34
C ASP A 288 11.34 10.74 1.87
N LEU A 289 10.85 9.50 2.07
CA LEU A 289 9.46 9.15 1.79
C LEU A 289 8.50 9.96 2.67
N PHE A 290 8.67 9.94 3.98
CA PHE A 290 7.73 10.58 4.91
C PHE A 290 7.72 12.10 4.78
N HIS A 291 8.87 12.73 4.55
CA HIS A 291 8.93 14.17 4.24
C HIS A 291 8.29 14.48 2.89
N GLY A 292 8.54 13.65 1.88
CA GLY A 292 7.90 13.78 0.57
C GLY A 292 6.38 13.72 0.69
N LEU A 293 5.84 12.74 1.41
CA LEU A 293 4.41 12.62 1.67
C LEU A 293 3.81 13.84 2.36
N LEU A 294 4.48 14.39 3.39
CA LEU A 294 4.00 15.61 4.07
C LEU A 294 3.97 16.82 3.13
N LYS A 295 4.96 16.96 2.24
CA LYS A 295 4.94 18.03 1.21
C LYS A 295 3.73 17.90 0.29
N LEU A 296 3.23 16.67 0.08
CA LEU A 296 2.01 16.38 -0.70
C LEU A 296 0.74 16.37 0.17
N ARG A 297 0.80 16.89 1.41
CA ARG A 297 -0.31 16.92 2.35
C ARG A 297 -0.88 15.53 2.71
N VAL A 298 -0.05 14.49 2.60
CA VAL A 298 -0.36 13.11 2.96
C VAL A 298 0.34 12.77 4.27
N ARG A 299 -0.43 12.41 5.32
CA ARG A 299 0.15 12.07 6.62
C ARG A 299 0.55 10.59 6.67
N PRO A 300 1.84 10.24 6.88
CA PRO A 300 2.23 8.88 7.22
C PRO A 300 1.65 8.52 8.60
N TYR A 301 0.86 7.42 8.69
CA TYR A 301 0.25 7.03 9.97
C TYR A 301 0.68 5.66 10.46
N TYR A 302 0.95 4.71 9.55
CA TYR A 302 1.50 3.40 9.89
C TYR A 302 2.73 3.06 9.05
N LEU A 303 3.74 2.49 9.72
CA LEU A 303 4.77 1.66 9.12
C LEU A 303 4.47 0.22 9.54
N TYR A 304 4.18 -0.65 8.58
CA TYR A 304 3.92 -2.07 8.84
C TYR A 304 5.21 -2.88 8.76
N GLN A 305 5.42 -3.75 9.72
CA GLN A 305 6.30 -4.89 9.49
C GLN A 305 5.71 -5.74 8.36
N ALA A 306 6.53 -6.19 7.41
CA ALA A 306 6.04 -7.06 6.34
C ALA A 306 5.55 -8.39 6.91
N ASP A 307 4.33 -8.79 6.57
CA ASP A 307 3.70 -10.00 7.04
C ASP A 307 4.38 -11.26 6.49
N PRO A 308 4.31 -12.41 7.20
CA PRO A 308 4.88 -13.68 6.77
C PRO A 308 4.04 -14.35 5.67
N VAL A 309 3.84 -13.67 4.55
CA VAL A 309 3.14 -14.22 3.38
C VAL A 309 4.04 -15.19 2.63
N VAL A 310 3.48 -16.27 2.12
CA VAL A 310 4.18 -17.21 1.24
C VAL A 310 4.86 -16.46 0.09
N GLY A 311 6.17 -16.72 -0.10
CA GLY A 311 6.96 -16.14 -1.18
C GLY A 311 7.48 -14.72 -0.93
N THR A 312 7.25 -14.12 0.24
CA THR A 312 7.71 -12.74 0.54
C THR A 312 8.97 -12.68 1.40
N GLY A 313 9.53 -13.82 1.79
CA GLY A 313 10.64 -13.91 2.74
C GLY A 313 11.86 -13.05 2.38
N HIS A 314 12.18 -12.94 1.09
CA HIS A 314 13.29 -12.15 0.58
C HIS A 314 13.09 -10.63 0.78
N LEU A 315 11.86 -10.15 0.93
CA LEU A 315 11.50 -8.74 1.17
C LEU A 315 11.31 -8.41 2.66
N ARG A 316 11.29 -9.40 3.55
CA ARG A 316 11.07 -9.15 4.99
C ARG A 316 12.34 -8.70 5.70
N THR A 317 12.20 -7.74 6.60
CA THR A 317 13.21 -7.33 7.58
C THR A 317 12.93 -7.99 8.93
N THR A 318 13.84 -7.82 9.91
CA THR A 318 13.57 -8.20 11.30
C THR A 318 12.80 -7.11 12.02
N LEU A 319 12.06 -7.48 13.09
CA LEU A 319 11.40 -6.50 13.99
C LEU A 319 12.41 -5.55 14.62
N GLU A 320 13.59 -6.06 15.00
CA GLU A 320 14.68 -5.27 15.55
C GLU A 320 15.12 -4.15 14.59
N LYS A 321 15.25 -4.46 13.28
CA LYS A 321 15.55 -3.46 12.26
C LYS A 321 14.50 -2.35 12.20
N GLY A 322 13.22 -2.72 12.29
CA GLY A 322 12.13 -1.74 12.32
C GLY A 322 12.19 -0.84 13.56
N LEU A 323 12.46 -1.39 14.75
CA LEU A 323 12.63 -0.62 15.99
C LEU A 323 13.83 0.33 15.90
N GLU A 324 14.98 -0.15 15.40
CA GLU A 324 16.16 0.68 15.17
C GLU A 324 15.86 1.89 14.26
N LEU A 325 15.19 1.66 13.15
CA LEU A 325 14.80 2.72 12.21
C LEU A 325 13.87 3.75 12.85
N MET A 326 12.89 3.28 13.64
CA MET A 326 11.96 4.17 14.33
C MET A 326 12.63 5.01 15.42
N ASP A 327 13.60 4.45 16.13
CA ASP A 327 14.38 5.20 17.14
C ASP A 327 15.24 6.28 16.48
N GLN A 328 15.77 6.02 15.27
CA GLN A 328 16.54 7.01 14.50
C GLN A 328 15.66 8.06 13.82
N LEU A 329 14.37 7.84 13.65
CA LEU A 329 13.43 8.85 13.15
C LEU A 329 12.84 9.69 14.28
N ARG A 330 12.47 9.07 15.40
CA ARG A 330 11.83 9.76 16.51
C ARG A 330 12.79 10.72 17.19
N GLY A 331 12.38 11.99 17.26
CA GLY A 331 13.22 13.08 17.82
C GLY A 331 14.23 13.67 16.82
N HIS A 332 14.43 13.04 15.67
CA HIS A 332 15.33 13.52 14.61
C HIS A 332 14.58 14.15 13.43
N THR A 333 13.26 14.09 13.43
CA THR A 333 12.39 14.75 12.45
C THR A 333 11.09 15.22 13.08
N THR A 334 10.25 15.95 12.31
CA THR A 334 8.93 16.37 12.79
C THR A 334 8.05 15.17 13.18
N GLY A 335 7.30 15.29 14.28
CA GLY A 335 6.40 14.24 14.73
C GLY A 335 5.33 13.85 13.70
N TYR A 336 4.96 14.75 12.79
CA TYR A 336 4.05 14.42 11.69
C TYR A 336 4.63 13.41 10.69
N ALA A 337 5.97 13.33 10.58
CA ALA A 337 6.69 12.41 9.70
C ALA A 337 7.00 11.06 10.36
N VAL A 338 6.63 10.87 11.63
CA VAL A 338 6.92 9.63 12.36
C VAL A 338 5.63 8.81 12.48
N PRO A 339 5.46 7.74 11.66
CA PRO A 339 4.29 6.86 11.77
C PRO A 339 4.37 5.98 13.01
N THR A 340 3.26 5.33 13.35
CA THR A 340 3.28 4.23 14.32
C THR A 340 3.80 2.97 13.61
N TYR A 341 4.87 2.37 14.13
CA TYR A 341 5.36 1.07 13.67
C TYR A 341 4.47 -0.03 14.26
N VAL A 342 3.97 -0.91 13.40
CA VAL A 342 3.02 -1.96 13.79
C VAL A 342 3.35 -3.30 13.14
N VAL A 343 3.02 -4.38 13.82
CA VAL A 343 2.92 -5.72 13.25
C VAL A 343 1.47 -6.17 13.31
N ASP A 344 0.96 -6.79 12.25
CA ASP A 344 -0.27 -7.56 12.34
C ASP A 344 0.09 -8.91 12.97
N ALA A 345 -0.42 -9.15 14.19
CA ALA A 345 -0.12 -10.39 14.91
C ALA A 345 -0.70 -11.59 14.13
N PRO A 346 0.13 -12.60 13.76
CA PRO A 346 -0.30 -13.70 12.91
C PRO A 346 -1.55 -14.43 13.44
N GLY A 347 -2.35 -14.95 12.50
CA GLY A 347 -3.55 -15.69 12.84
C GLY A 347 -4.73 -14.84 13.35
N GLY A 348 -4.73 -13.53 13.03
CA GLY A 348 -5.88 -12.67 13.36
C GLY A 348 -5.75 -11.89 14.67
N GLY A 349 -4.55 -11.85 15.28
CA GLY A 349 -4.33 -11.11 16.54
C GLY A 349 -4.43 -9.58 16.42
N GLY A 350 -4.55 -9.04 15.19
CA GLY A 350 -4.70 -7.61 14.94
C GLY A 350 -3.39 -6.83 15.08
N LYS A 351 -3.50 -5.51 15.02
CA LYS A 351 -2.36 -4.59 14.99
C LYS A 351 -1.77 -4.37 16.37
N VAL A 352 -0.50 -4.74 16.53
CA VAL A 352 0.28 -4.51 17.75
C VAL A 352 1.29 -3.39 17.48
N PRO A 353 1.17 -2.21 18.15
CA PRO A 353 2.16 -1.14 18.04
C PRO A 353 3.49 -1.57 18.68
N LEU A 354 4.58 -1.31 17.98
CA LEU A 354 5.93 -1.64 18.42
C LEU A 354 6.73 -0.35 18.65
N GLN A 355 7.41 -0.30 19.79
CA GLN A 355 8.36 0.77 20.11
C GLN A 355 9.39 0.29 21.13
N SER A 356 10.58 0.89 21.08
CA SER A 356 11.58 0.69 22.12
C SER A 356 11.06 1.21 23.46
N PRO A 357 11.39 0.56 24.58
CA PRO A 357 10.95 1.00 25.91
C PRO A 357 11.39 2.44 26.20
N THR A 358 10.43 3.31 26.49
CA THR A 358 10.66 4.71 26.90
C THR A 358 10.36 4.92 28.39
N ILE A 359 9.47 4.14 28.97
CA ILE A 359 9.23 4.05 30.41
C ILE A 359 10.11 2.92 30.94
N LEU A 360 11.00 3.21 31.86
CA LEU A 360 11.97 2.25 32.39
C LEU A 360 11.65 1.81 33.82
N ASP A 361 10.99 2.66 34.60
CA ASP A 361 10.63 2.35 35.99
C ASP A 361 9.41 3.17 36.43
N TYR A 362 8.66 2.62 37.37
CA TYR A 362 7.45 3.20 37.95
C TYR A 362 7.51 3.02 39.45
N THR A 363 8.03 4.02 40.16
CA THR A 363 8.24 3.90 41.61
C THR A 363 7.80 5.15 42.38
N GLY A 364 6.89 5.00 43.34
CA GLY A 364 6.57 6.02 44.31
C GLY A 364 6.04 7.35 43.75
N GLY A 365 5.21 7.29 42.70
CA GLY A 365 4.70 8.50 42.06
C GLY A 365 5.73 9.21 41.16
N GLN A 366 6.81 8.52 40.82
CA GLN A 366 7.79 8.96 39.84
C GLN A 366 7.93 7.94 38.73
N VAL A 367 7.96 8.43 37.47
CA VAL A 367 8.17 7.62 36.28
C VAL A 367 9.54 7.97 35.71
N LYS A 368 10.40 6.96 35.59
CA LYS A 368 11.70 7.13 34.92
C LYS A 368 11.57 6.97 33.43
N LEU A 369 11.81 8.05 32.71
CA LEU A 369 11.68 8.12 31.25
C LEU A 369 13.06 8.18 30.58
N ARG A 370 13.17 7.54 29.40
CA ARG A 370 14.28 7.69 28.47
C ARG A 370 13.81 8.48 27.25
N ASN A 371 14.46 9.62 26.94
CA ASN A 371 14.14 10.40 25.75
C ASN A 371 14.80 9.86 24.48
N TRP A 372 14.61 10.56 23.38
CA TRP A 372 15.14 10.21 22.06
C TRP A 372 16.69 10.22 22.01
N SER A 373 17.37 11.03 22.82
CA SER A 373 18.84 11.07 22.89
C SER A 373 19.44 10.08 23.91
N GLY A 374 18.61 9.23 24.53
CA GLY A 374 19.02 8.26 25.54
C GLY A 374 19.15 8.85 26.96
N GLN A 375 18.89 10.14 27.15
CA GLN A 375 18.96 10.78 28.47
C GLN A 375 17.76 10.39 29.33
N MET A 376 18.00 10.29 30.65
CA MET A 376 17.02 9.90 31.64
C MET A 376 16.37 11.12 32.31
N TYR A 377 15.06 11.03 32.48
CA TYR A 377 14.26 12.06 33.15
C TYR A 377 13.31 11.40 34.14
N ASN A 378 13.05 12.09 35.25
CA ASN A 378 12.00 11.71 36.19
C ASN A 378 10.77 12.58 35.93
N TYR A 379 9.64 11.95 35.68
CA TYR A 379 8.35 12.61 35.49
C TYR A 379 7.48 12.38 36.74
N PRO A 380 6.98 13.45 37.39
CA PRO A 380 6.08 13.30 38.52
C PRO A 380 4.73 12.80 38.02
N ASP A 381 4.32 11.64 38.50
CA ASP A 381 3.01 11.07 38.20
C ASP A 381 2.05 11.35 39.35
N PRO A 382 0.80 11.79 39.13
CA PRO A 382 -0.14 12.08 40.20
C PRO A 382 -0.38 10.90 41.09
N VAL A 383 -0.31 11.14 42.42
CA VAL A 383 -0.64 10.11 43.42
C VAL A 383 -2.15 9.93 43.55
N GLU A 384 -2.60 8.77 44.08
CA GLU A 384 -4.02 8.37 44.15
C GLU A 384 -4.96 9.39 44.80
N GLN A 385 -4.45 10.23 45.72
CA GLN A 385 -5.26 11.28 46.37
C GLN A 385 -5.88 12.31 45.41
N TYR A 386 -5.43 12.34 44.14
CA TYR A 386 -5.96 13.24 43.11
C TYR A 386 -6.81 12.50 42.06
N ARG A 387 -7.08 11.20 42.28
CA ARG A 387 -7.92 10.39 41.36
C ARG A 387 -9.38 10.38 41.79
#